data_3cf8a7c5f5d315ab44391bfc9057bfbe
#
_entry.id   3cf8a7c5f5d315ab44391bfc9057bfbe
#
_cell.length_a   1.000
_cell.length_b   1.000
_cell.length_c   1.000
_cell.angle_alpha   90.00
_cell.angle_beta   90.00
_cell.angle_gamma   90.00
#
_symmetry.space_group_name_H-M   'P 1'
#
loop_
_entity.id
_entity.type
_entity.pdbx_description
1 polymer ?
#
loop_
_entity_poly.entity_id
_entity_poly.type
_entity_poly.pdbx_seq_one_letter_code
_entity_poly.pdbx_strand_id
1 'polypeptide(L)'
;KKRPKGSEAEFSLKVLLPTTFSDYAVTLQGRVDILHPGQDLLDVPMLEEIKTTYVSPERVPESQKQVQWAQLKVYAYAYCLHLSERDLPVPEALDLQLVWFNIKNKQAYKDKQSFSFFDLEQFSHAAITQYCAWQRQVQNQLDITRASAQNLSFPFEHYRSGQRQMAVSVYRSARDKQALMLEAP
;
A
#
# COMPACT_ATOMS: atom_id res chain seq x y z
N LYS A 1 3.97 15.19 24.92
CA LYS A 1 3.49 16.51 24.45
C LYS A 1 2.04 16.36 24.00
N LYS A 2 1.15 17.31 24.36
CA LYS A 2 -0.22 17.34 23.80
C LYS A 2 -0.14 17.57 22.30
N ARG A 3 -0.99 16.85 21.53
CA ARG A 3 -1.13 17.08 20.09
C ARG A 3 -1.67 18.50 19.81
N PRO A 4 -1.33 19.12 18.69
CA PRO A 4 -1.95 20.37 18.27
C PRO A 4 -3.47 20.26 18.26
N LYS A 5 -4.17 21.35 18.54
CA LYS A 5 -5.64 21.38 18.55
C LYS A 5 -6.15 21.13 17.13
N GLY A 6 -7.12 20.22 16.96
CA GLY A 6 -7.66 19.86 15.65
C GLY A 6 -6.96 18.68 14.97
N SER A 7 -5.87 18.11 15.55
CA SER A 7 -5.23 16.94 14.98
C SER A 7 -6.11 15.70 15.05
N GLU A 8 -6.18 14.95 13.95
CA GLU A 8 -6.91 13.69 13.82
C GLU A 8 -5.94 12.51 13.79
N ALA A 9 -6.14 11.52 14.68
CA ALA A 9 -5.37 10.29 14.67
C ALA A 9 -6.06 9.23 13.83
N GLU A 10 -5.28 8.34 13.21
CA GLU A 10 -5.80 7.21 12.44
C GLU A 10 -6.74 7.68 11.29
N PHE A 11 -6.36 8.76 10.63
CA PHE A 11 -7.17 9.36 9.57
C PHE A 11 -7.26 8.44 8.36
N SER A 12 -8.48 7.98 8.06
CA SER A 12 -8.73 7.04 6.97
C SER A 12 -8.93 7.76 5.65
N LEU A 13 -8.20 7.32 4.63
CA LEU A 13 -8.29 7.79 3.26
C LEU A 13 -8.82 6.67 2.36
N LYS A 14 -9.75 7.02 1.48
CA LYS A 14 -10.20 6.18 0.38
C LYS A 14 -10.62 7.07 -0.77
N VAL A 15 -9.87 7.05 -1.85
CA VAL A 15 -10.09 7.88 -3.03
C VAL A 15 -10.01 7.04 -4.30
N LEU A 16 -10.85 7.35 -5.28
CA LEU A 16 -10.78 6.78 -6.61
C LEU A 16 -9.86 7.67 -7.46
N LEU A 17 -8.84 7.08 -8.05
CA LEU A 17 -7.96 7.83 -8.93
C LEU A 17 -8.66 8.15 -10.25
N PRO A 18 -8.32 9.30 -10.88
CA PRO A 18 -8.77 9.61 -12.23
C PRO A 18 -8.41 8.49 -13.21
N THR A 19 -9.27 8.19 -14.16
CA THR A 19 -9.13 7.11 -15.15
C THR A 19 -7.93 7.27 -16.10
N THR A 20 -7.25 8.42 -16.05
CA THR A 20 -6.04 8.71 -16.84
C THR A 20 -4.83 7.85 -16.47
N PHE A 21 -4.86 7.12 -15.35
CA PHE A 21 -3.73 6.33 -14.86
C PHE A 21 -3.60 4.94 -15.50
N SER A 22 -4.69 4.33 -15.86
CA SER A 22 -4.69 2.98 -16.46
C SER A 22 -6.08 2.61 -16.95
N ASP A 23 -6.17 1.50 -17.71
CA ASP A 23 -7.44 0.87 -18.09
C ASP A 23 -8.19 0.26 -16.88
N TYR A 24 -7.63 0.39 -15.68
CA TYR A 24 -8.19 -0.09 -14.42
C TYR A 24 -8.71 1.06 -13.57
N ALA A 25 -9.84 0.85 -12.90
CA ALA A 25 -10.25 1.71 -11.79
C ALA A 25 -9.34 1.45 -10.60
N VAL A 26 -8.50 2.42 -10.26
CA VAL A 26 -7.55 2.31 -9.13
C VAL A 26 -8.10 3.06 -7.93
N THR A 27 -8.27 2.37 -6.82
CA THR A 27 -8.64 2.97 -5.54
C THR A 27 -7.42 2.98 -4.61
N LEU A 28 -7.03 4.15 -4.13
CA LEU A 28 -6.08 4.29 -3.04
C LEU A 28 -6.84 4.23 -1.72
N GLN A 29 -6.44 3.33 -0.85
CA GLN A 29 -7.00 3.21 0.49
C GLN A 29 -5.88 3.02 1.50
N GLY A 30 -5.95 3.77 2.59
CA GLY A 30 -4.99 3.67 3.67
C GLY A 30 -5.39 4.50 4.88
N ARG A 31 -4.49 4.58 5.84
CA ARG A 31 -4.71 5.30 7.09
C ARG A 31 -3.42 6.00 7.49
N VAL A 32 -3.52 7.31 7.66
CA VAL A 32 -2.44 8.17 8.13
C VAL A 32 -2.44 8.16 9.64
N ASP A 33 -1.28 8.02 10.26
CA ASP A 33 -1.22 7.97 11.73
C ASP A 33 -1.73 9.25 12.38
N ILE A 34 -1.35 10.42 11.86
CA ILE A 34 -1.88 11.70 12.34
C ILE A 34 -2.01 12.69 11.17
N LEU A 35 -3.19 13.28 11.04
CA LEU A 35 -3.44 14.45 10.22
C LEU A 35 -3.50 15.68 11.10
N HIS A 36 -2.74 16.72 10.76
CA HIS A 36 -2.83 18.07 11.32
C HIS A 36 -3.43 18.96 10.23
N PRO A 37 -4.74 19.19 10.22
CA PRO A 37 -5.33 20.14 9.28
C PRO A 37 -4.83 21.54 9.61
N GLY A 38 -4.61 22.37 8.60
CA GLY A 38 -4.31 23.78 8.81
C GLY A 38 -5.44 24.44 9.63
N GLN A 39 -5.09 25.38 10.52
CA GLN A 39 -6.07 26.09 11.34
C GLN A 39 -6.71 27.27 10.60
N ASP A 40 -6.03 27.77 9.57
CA ASP A 40 -6.48 28.81 8.66
C ASP A 40 -5.87 28.61 7.25
N LEU A 41 -6.19 29.52 6.31
CA LEU A 41 -5.72 29.44 4.92
C LEU A 41 -4.19 29.63 4.76
N LEU A 42 -3.51 30.09 5.79
CA LEU A 42 -2.06 30.31 5.80
C LEU A 42 -1.30 29.16 6.46
N ASP A 43 -2.00 28.26 7.14
CA ASP A 43 -1.41 27.14 7.88
C ASP A 43 -1.35 25.90 6.98
N VAL A 44 -0.14 25.45 6.68
CA VAL A 44 0.09 24.31 5.80
C VAL A 44 -0.32 23.01 6.51
N PRO A 45 -1.23 22.22 5.96
CA PRO A 45 -1.59 20.92 6.53
C PRO A 45 -0.38 20.00 6.62
N MET A 46 -0.32 19.19 7.68
CA MET A 46 0.78 18.24 7.87
C MET A 46 0.27 16.81 8.09
N LEU A 47 0.85 15.87 7.37
CA LEU A 47 0.66 14.44 7.60
C LEU A 47 1.86 13.88 8.36
N GLU A 48 1.58 13.12 9.43
CA GLU A 48 2.60 12.49 10.24
C GLU A 48 2.45 10.97 10.20
N GLU A 49 3.55 10.28 9.91
CA GLU A 49 3.65 8.82 9.93
C GLU A 49 4.65 8.39 10.99
N ILE A 50 4.28 7.42 11.83
CA ILE A 50 5.07 6.99 12.99
C ILE A 50 5.56 5.57 12.77
N LYS A 51 6.88 5.40 12.77
CA LYS A 51 7.52 4.09 12.67
C LYS A 51 8.31 3.76 13.90
N THR A 52 8.14 2.55 14.42
CA THR A 52 8.91 2.05 15.55
C THR A 52 10.24 1.46 15.09
N THR A 53 11.28 1.64 15.88
CA THR A 53 12.61 1.09 15.61
C THR A 53 13.32 0.69 16.90
N TYR A 54 14.26 -0.25 16.81
CA TYR A 54 15.16 -0.63 17.91
C TYR A 54 16.55 0.00 17.79
N VAL A 55 16.84 0.66 16.67
CA VAL A 55 18.12 1.31 16.39
C VAL A 55 17.92 2.81 16.24
N SER A 56 19.01 3.57 16.27
CA SER A 56 18.95 5.00 15.96
C SER A 56 18.61 5.23 14.47
N PRO A 57 17.97 6.34 14.10
CA PRO A 57 17.53 6.60 12.72
C PRO A 57 18.66 6.55 11.70
N GLU A 58 19.89 6.91 12.08
CA GLU A 58 21.07 6.86 11.22
C GLU A 58 21.42 5.43 10.79
N ARG A 59 21.03 4.43 11.60
CA ARG A 59 21.26 3.01 11.34
C ARG A 59 20.10 2.33 10.61
N VAL A 60 18.99 3.03 10.39
CA VAL A 60 17.90 2.52 9.54
C VAL A 60 18.36 2.54 8.09
N PRO A 61 18.27 1.42 7.37
CA PRO A 61 18.68 1.37 5.95
C PRO A 61 17.98 2.44 5.11
N GLU A 62 18.72 3.07 4.20
CA GLU A 62 18.19 4.14 3.37
C GLU A 62 17.01 3.67 2.51
N SER A 63 17.08 2.45 1.98
CA SER A 63 15.97 1.83 1.23
C SER A 63 14.68 1.73 2.06
N GLN A 64 14.79 1.45 3.36
CA GLN A 64 13.63 1.42 4.26
C GLN A 64 13.06 2.83 4.48
N LYS A 65 13.92 3.84 4.66
CA LYS A 65 13.47 5.24 4.77
C LYS A 65 12.75 5.70 3.51
N GLN A 66 13.31 5.38 2.33
CA GLN A 66 12.70 5.72 1.04
C GLN A 66 11.30 5.11 0.89
N VAL A 67 11.09 3.86 1.31
CA VAL A 67 9.75 3.23 1.27
C VAL A 67 8.76 3.96 2.19
N GLN A 68 9.18 4.37 3.39
CA GLN A 68 8.31 5.10 4.31
C GLN A 68 7.97 6.50 3.78
N TRP A 69 8.94 7.20 3.19
CA TRP A 69 8.71 8.48 2.53
C TRP A 69 7.80 8.34 1.31
N ALA A 70 7.96 7.28 0.53
CA ALA A 70 7.09 6.98 -0.61
C ALA A 70 5.62 6.76 -0.17
N GLN A 71 5.40 5.98 0.90
CA GLN A 71 4.08 5.78 1.49
C GLN A 71 3.43 7.11 1.90
N LEU A 72 4.18 7.94 2.61
CA LEU A 72 3.68 9.22 3.12
C LEU A 72 3.36 10.21 1.98
N LYS A 73 4.16 10.25 0.92
CA LYS A 73 3.88 11.05 -0.29
C LYS A 73 2.58 10.60 -0.98
N VAL A 74 2.36 9.30 -1.14
CA VAL A 74 1.13 8.76 -1.72
C VAL A 74 -0.08 9.09 -0.85
N TYR A 75 0.05 9.03 0.47
CA TYR A 75 -1.01 9.45 1.39
C TYR A 75 -1.32 10.95 1.28
N ALA A 76 -0.30 11.78 1.14
CA ALA A 76 -0.49 13.22 0.96
C ALA A 76 -1.22 13.55 -0.35
N TYR A 77 -0.86 12.88 -1.44
CA TYR A 77 -1.60 12.99 -2.70
C TYR A 77 -3.05 12.52 -2.56
N ALA A 78 -3.28 11.36 -1.92
CA ALA A 78 -4.62 10.85 -1.65
C ALA A 78 -5.45 11.81 -0.77
N TYR A 79 -4.82 12.51 0.18
CA TYR A 79 -5.46 13.55 0.97
C TYR A 79 -5.91 14.73 0.13
N CYS A 80 -5.09 15.20 -0.79
CA CYS A 80 -5.46 16.27 -1.72
C CYS A 80 -6.66 15.87 -2.60
N LEU A 81 -6.68 14.64 -3.13
CA LEU A 81 -7.83 14.12 -3.87
C LEU A 81 -9.08 14.01 -2.99
N HIS A 82 -8.92 13.58 -1.75
CA HIS A 82 -10.01 13.50 -0.79
C HIS A 82 -10.65 14.86 -0.48
N LEU A 83 -9.86 15.93 -0.46
CA LEU A 83 -10.37 17.30 -0.35
C LEU A 83 -11.10 17.70 -1.63
N SER A 84 -10.50 17.45 -2.79
CA SER A 84 -11.10 17.77 -4.09
C SER A 84 -12.45 17.07 -4.32
N GLU A 85 -12.58 15.79 -3.96
CA GLU A 85 -13.85 15.06 -4.03
C GLU A 85 -14.98 15.64 -3.16
N ARG A 86 -14.64 16.53 -2.22
CA ARG A 86 -15.56 17.20 -1.30
C ARG A 86 -15.74 18.68 -1.56
N ASP A 87 -15.24 19.16 -2.70
CA ASP A 87 -15.23 20.58 -3.06
C ASP A 87 -14.54 21.45 -1.98
N LEU A 88 -13.57 20.89 -1.26
CA LEU A 88 -12.75 21.61 -0.30
C LEU A 88 -11.48 22.14 -0.95
N PRO A 89 -10.94 23.28 -0.46
CA PRO A 89 -9.69 23.82 -0.98
C PRO A 89 -8.54 22.83 -0.91
N VAL A 90 -7.89 22.58 -2.04
CA VAL A 90 -6.68 21.75 -2.09
C VAL A 90 -5.47 22.65 -1.79
N PRO A 91 -4.63 22.31 -0.80
CA PRO A 91 -3.46 23.11 -0.47
C PRO A 91 -2.40 23.04 -1.59
N GLU A 92 -1.70 24.17 -1.83
CA GLU A 92 -0.60 24.21 -2.81
C GLU A 92 0.61 23.39 -2.37
N ALA A 93 0.81 23.24 -1.06
CA ALA A 93 1.87 22.43 -0.46
C ALA A 93 1.39 21.74 0.81
N LEU A 94 2.04 20.64 1.16
CA LEU A 94 1.84 19.91 2.40
C LEU A 94 3.16 19.66 3.09
N ASP A 95 3.13 19.71 4.42
CA ASP A 95 4.20 19.24 5.26
C ASP A 95 4.03 17.75 5.54
N LEU A 96 5.09 17.00 5.35
CA LEU A 96 5.15 15.56 5.66
C LEU A 96 6.16 15.34 6.76
N GLN A 97 5.78 14.61 7.81
CA GLN A 97 6.65 14.32 8.93
C GLN A 97 6.75 12.82 9.17
N LEU A 98 7.94 12.27 9.03
CA LEU A 98 8.24 10.89 9.38
C LEU A 98 8.83 10.88 10.80
N VAL A 99 8.21 10.13 11.70
CA VAL A 99 8.64 10.01 13.09
C VAL A 99 9.18 8.61 13.35
N TRP A 100 10.45 8.51 13.72
CA TRP A 100 11.07 7.27 14.17
C TRP A 100 11.03 7.21 15.69
N PHE A 101 10.19 6.34 16.24
CA PHE A 101 10.14 6.13 17.69
C PHE A 101 11.03 4.95 18.08
N ASN A 102 12.13 5.24 18.77
CA ASN A 102 13.03 4.20 19.26
C ASN A 102 12.48 3.61 20.57
N ILE A 103 12.11 2.32 20.52
CA ILE A 103 11.48 1.61 21.62
C ILE A 103 12.45 1.43 22.82
N LYS A 104 13.77 1.31 22.55
CA LYS A 104 14.77 1.08 23.61
C LYS A 104 14.98 2.32 24.48
N ASN A 105 15.20 3.47 23.88
CA ASN A 105 15.48 4.72 24.58
C ASN A 105 14.25 5.64 24.75
N LYS A 106 13.09 5.23 24.19
CA LYS A 106 11.82 5.98 24.22
C LYS A 106 11.92 7.39 23.64
N GLN A 107 12.83 7.59 22.67
CA GLN A 107 13.01 8.87 21.98
C GLN A 107 12.33 8.85 20.62
N ALA A 108 11.76 9.99 20.26
CA ALA A 108 11.17 10.23 18.94
C ALA A 108 12.09 11.14 18.13
N TYR A 109 12.45 10.71 16.92
CA TYR A 109 13.25 11.47 15.96
C TYR A 109 12.35 11.85 14.80
N LYS A 110 12.31 13.12 14.48
CA LYS A 110 11.40 13.68 13.48
C LYS A 110 12.20 14.13 12.27
N ASP A 111 11.76 13.70 11.10
CA ASP A 111 12.23 14.18 9.82
C ASP A 111 11.04 14.81 9.10
N LYS A 112 11.13 16.12 8.78
CA LYS A 112 10.04 16.91 8.21
C LYS A 112 10.49 17.52 6.90
N GLN A 113 9.65 17.37 5.87
CA GLN A 113 9.87 17.93 4.53
C GLN A 113 8.56 18.52 4.01
N SER A 114 8.66 19.58 3.22
CA SER A 114 7.53 20.19 2.51
C SER A 114 7.54 19.77 1.04
N PHE A 115 6.35 19.46 0.51
CA PHE A 115 6.18 19.09 -0.89
C PHE A 115 5.04 19.90 -1.50
N SER A 116 5.23 20.38 -2.73
CA SER A 116 4.13 20.96 -3.50
C SER A 116 3.12 19.88 -3.91
N PHE A 117 1.87 20.27 -4.14
CA PHE A 117 0.87 19.36 -4.70
C PHE A 117 1.39 18.74 -6.02
N PHE A 118 2.02 19.54 -6.87
CA PHE A 118 2.57 19.08 -8.13
C PHE A 118 3.62 17.97 -7.96
N ASP A 119 4.57 18.10 -7.01
CA ASP A 119 5.58 17.08 -6.74
C ASP A 119 4.94 15.78 -6.22
N LEU A 120 3.93 15.89 -5.35
CA LEU A 120 3.19 14.73 -4.82
C LEU A 120 2.40 14.02 -5.91
N GLU A 121 1.76 14.76 -6.80
CA GLU A 121 1.05 14.26 -7.96
C GLU A 121 2.01 13.50 -8.89
N GLN A 122 3.09 14.14 -9.34
CA GLN A 122 4.08 13.53 -10.23
C GLN A 122 4.67 12.24 -9.64
N PHE A 123 5.06 12.28 -8.37
CA PHE A 123 5.58 11.10 -7.68
C PHE A 123 4.56 9.96 -7.64
N SER A 124 3.32 10.27 -7.24
CA SER A 124 2.25 9.28 -7.09
C SER A 124 1.84 8.70 -8.45
N HIS A 125 1.75 9.54 -9.48
CA HIS A 125 1.49 9.10 -10.86
C HIS A 125 2.55 8.10 -11.34
N ALA A 126 3.83 8.42 -11.19
CA ALA A 126 4.91 7.54 -11.59
C ALA A 126 4.84 6.18 -10.86
N ALA A 127 4.67 6.20 -9.54
CA ALA A 127 4.60 4.98 -8.73
C ALA A 127 3.38 4.11 -9.08
N ILE A 128 2.20 4.71 -9.23
CA ILE A 128 0.96 4.01 -9.55
C ILE A 128 1.00 3.44 -10.97
N THR A 129 1.50 4.20 -11.94
CA THR A 129 1.66 3.73 -13.33
C THR A 129 2.57 2.51 -13.38
N GLN A 130 3.69 2.54 -12.67
CA GLN A 130 4.61 1.41 -12.59
C GLN A 130 3.96 0.19 -11.92
N TYR A 131 3.20 0.40 -10.85
CA TYR A 131 2.45 -0.67 -10.19
C TYR A 131 1.38 -1.28 -11.11
N CYS A 132 0.61 -0.47 -11.83
CA CYS A 132 -0.39 -0.95 -12.79
C CYS A 132 0.24 -1.73 -13.94
N ALA A 133 1.39 -1.29 -14.46
CA ALA A 133 2.14 -2.03 -15.47
C ALA A 133 2.60 -3.41 -14.97
N TRP A 134 3.11 -3.47 -13.73
CA TRP A 134 3.47 -4.74 -13.10
C TRP A 134 2.25 -5.65 -12.89
N GLN A 135 1.13 -5.12 -12.39
CA GLN A 135 -0.11 -5.89 -12.22
C GLN A 135 -0.61 -6.49 -13.54
N ARG A 136 -0.50 -5.73 -14.64
CA ARG A 136 -0.85 -6.24 -15.99
C ARG A 136 0.04 -7.43 -16.39
N GLN A 137 1.34 -7.36 -16.12
CA GLN A 137 2.25 -8.48 -16.39
C GLN A 137 1.89 -9.71 -15.54
N VAL A 138 1.60 -9.52 -14.25
CA VAL A 138 1.15 -10.61 -13.36
C VAL A 138 -0.14 -11.24 -13.88
N GLN A 139 -1.13 -10.43 -14.28
CA GLN A 139 -2.39 -10.94 -14.81
C GLN A 139 -2.18 -11.72 -16.12
N ASN A 140 -1.41 -11.19 -17.05
CA ASN A 140 -1.08 -11.90 -18.30
C ASN A 140 -0.39 -13.24 -18.01
N GLN A 141 0.54 -13.29 -17.08
CA GLN A 141 1.20 -14.54 -16.69
C GLN A 141 0.23 -15.55 -16.06
N LEU A 142 -0.71 -15.08 -15.25
CA LEU A 142 -1.76 -15.93 -14.68
C LEU A 142 -2.67 -16.50 -15.78
N ASP A 143 -3.04 -15.71 -16.78
CA ASP A 143 -3.90 -16.15 -17.86
C ASP A 143 -3.18 -17.18 -18.77
N ILE A 144 -1.90 -16.96 -19.07
CA ILE A 144 -1.05 -17.95 -19.76
C ILE A 144 -0.99 -19.26 -18.95
N THR A 145 -0.75 -19.15 -17.64
CA THR A 145 -0.65 -20.32 -16.75
C THR A 145 -1.98 -21.09 -16.70
N ARG A 146 -3.12 -20.39 -16.62
CA ARG A 146 -4.45 -21.00 -16.62
C ARG A 146 -4.72 -21.73 -17.94
N ALA A 147 -4.43 -21.05 -19.07
CA ALA A 147 -4.61 -21.64 -20.40
C ALA A 147 -3.73 -22.89 -20.60
N SER A 148 -2.48 -22.84 -20.15
CA SER A 148 -1.56 -23.98 -20.17
C SER A 148 -2.07 -25.13 -19.31
N ALA A 149 -2.53 -24.84 -18.08
CA ALA A 149 -3.05 -25.85 -17.17
C ALA A 149 -4.29 -26.58 -17.68
N GLN A 150 -5.16 -25.91 -18.47
CA GLN A 150 -6.34 -26.53 -19.07
C GLN A 150 -5.98 -27.61 -20.11
N ASN A 151 -4.81 -27.50 -20.74
CA ASN A 151 -4.33 -28.45 -21.77
C ASN A 151 -3.37 -29.49 -21.20
N LEU A 152 -3.11 -29.49 -19.89
CA LEU A 152 -2.25 -30.49 -19.24
C LEU A 152 -2.97 -31.83 -19.17
N SER A 153 -2.41 -32.83 -19.85
CA SER A 153 -2.78 -34.22 -19.65
C SER A 153 -1.98 -34.83 -18.46
N PHE A 154 -2.58 -35.81 -17.81
CA PHE A 154 -1.85 -36.55 -16.79
C PHE A 154 -0.68 -37.29 -17.45
N PRO A 155 0.59 -37.16 -16.95
CA PRO A 155 1.79 -37.58 -17.67
C PRO A 155 2.01 -39.13 -17.63
N PHE A 156 1.15 -39.88 -16.95
CA PHE A 156 1.26 -41.33 -16.83
C PHE A 156 -0.03 -42.00 -17.30
N GLU A 157 0.05 -43.22 -17.82
CA GLU A 157 -1.12 -43.97 -18.28
C GLU A 157 -2.12 -44.27 -17.15
N HIS A 158 -1.61 -44.49 -15.93
CA HIS A 158 -2.42 -44.82 -14.77
C HIS A 158 -2.01 -44.07 -13.53
N TYR A 159 -2.99 -43.77 -12.67
CA TYR A 159 -2.74 -43.24 -11.33
C TYR A 159 -2.18 -44.33 -10.41
N ARG A 160 -1.22 -43.99 -9.58
CA ARG A 160 -0.82 -44.87 -8.46
C ARG A 160 -1.96 -44.94 -7.43
N SER A 161 -1.96 -45.99 -6.61
CA SER A 161 -2.92 -46.14 -5.51
C SER A 161 -2.97 -44.88 -4.64
N GLY A 162 -4.17 -44.36 -4.37
CA GLY A 162 -4.40 -43.13 -3.59
C GLY A 162 -4.17 -41.81 -4.33
N GLN A 163 -3.40 -41.75 -5.42
CA GLN A 163 -3.00 -40.54 -6.11
C GLN A 163 -4.21 -39.78 -6.69
N ARG A 164 -5.17 -40.49 -7.30
CA ARG A 164 -6.42 -39.85 -7.81
C ARG A 164 -7.26 -39.28 -6.69
N GLN A 165 -7.36 -40.00 -5.56
CA GLN A 165 -8.12 -39.57 -4.39
C GLN A 165 -7.48 -38.30 -3.79
N MET A 166 -6.15 -38.24 -3.69
CA MET A 166 -5.40 -37.08 -3.26
C MET A 166 -5.68 -35.88 -4.18
N ALA A 167 -5.56 -36.04 -5.49
CA ALA A 167 -5.82 -34.98 -6.47
C ALA A 167 -7.24 -34.40 -6.34
N VAL A 168 -8.26 -35.27 -6.17
CA VAL A 168 -9.65 -34.85 -5.96
C VAL A 168 -9.79 -34.08 -4.63
N SER A 169 -9.14 -34.53 -3.56
CA SER A 169 -9.17 -33.86 -2.26
C SER A 169 -8.52 -32.48 -2.31
N VAL A 170 -7.36 -32.36 -2.97
CA VAL A 170 -6.69 -31.06 -3.20
C VAL A 170 -7.57 -30.11 -4.02
N TYR A 171 -8.16 -30.61 -5.11
CA TYR A 171 -9.06 -29.79 -5.93
C TYR A 171 -10.26 -29.27 -5.13
N ARG A 172 -10.94 -30.13 -4.37
CA ARG A 172 -12.08 -29.74 -3.53
C ARG A 172 -11.68 -28.72 -2.47
N SER A 173 -10.57 -28.98 -1.77
CA SER A 173 -10.05 -28.07 -0.76
C SER A 173 -9.75 -26.68 -1.34
N ALA A 174 -9.09 -26.60 -2.49
CA ALA A 174 -8.80 -25.34 -3.17
C ALA A 174 -10.10 -24.63 -3.64
N ARG A 175 -11.06 -25.36 -4.22
CA ARG A 175 -12.35 -24.82 -4.66
C ARG A 175 -13.16 -24.26 -3.50
N ASP A 176 -13.22 -24.99 -2.40
CA ASP A 176 -14.08 -24.69 -1.23
C ASP A 176 -13.33 -23.82 -0.19
N LYS A 177 -12.09 -23.40 -0.50
CA LYS A 177 -11.21 -22.59 0.37
C LYS A 177 -11.03 -23.20 1.77
N GLN A 178 -10.90 -24.50 1.83
CA GLN A 178 -10.71 -25.25 3.08
C GLN A 178 -9.25 -25.68 3.23
N ALA A 179 -8.76 -25.74 4.47
CA ALA A 179 -7.46 -26.32 4.75
C ALA A 179 -7.50 -27.84 4.53
N LEU A 180 -6.44 -28.39 3.94
CA LEU A 180 -6.29 -29.82 3.72
C LEU A 180 -4.95 -30.28 4.31
N MET A 181 -4.99 -31.34 5.11
CA MET A 181 -3.80 -32.03 5.57
C MET A 181 -3.76 -33.41 4.90
N LEU A 182 -2.65 -33.73 4.24
CA LEU A 182 -2.44 -35.00 3.57
C LEU A 182 -1.26 -35.73 4.23
N GLU A 183 -1.46 -36.99 4.58
CA GLU A 183 -0.41 -37.88 4.98
C GLU A 183 -0.18 -38.89 3.85
N ALA A 184 1.05 -38.99 3.38
CA ALA A 184 1.46 -39.95 2.40
C ALA A 184 2.49 -40.92 3.03
N PRO A 185 2.36 -42.23 2.84
CA PRO A 185 3.30 -43.21 3.37
C PRO A 185 4.69 -43.13 2.71
#